data_7c859938dce6e3bb68ac35acacbfe6ec
#
_entry.id   7c859938dce6e3bb68ac35acacbfe6ec
#
_cell.length_a   1.000
_cell.length_b   1.000
_cell.length_c   1.000
_cell.angle_alpha   90.00
_cell.angle_beta   90.00
_cell.angle_gamma   90.00
#
_symmetry.space_group_name_H-M   'P 1'
#
loop_
_entity.id
_entity.type
_entity.pdbx_description
1 polymer ?
#
loop_
_entity_poly.entity_id
_entity_poly.type
_entity_poly.pdbx_seq_one_letter_code
_entity_poly.pdbx_strand_id
1 'polypeptide(L)'
;RMSQSIENDCYKDDEPVSDVMDRIEKAFLALLQNRGVGDFVPIRQVVLNALENIASAAKMQGSVTGIPTGFTDLDYKMAGLQPSDLILLAARPSMGKTAFVLNIAQHVAFHENKCTAIFSLEMSKEQLVNRLFSLESRVDAQKLRTGNLQDFEWQELVEGANIIAGSPLIIDDTPGISISEMRSKCRKFKQEQGLDLIIIDYLQLMSGSGKSVSRQQEVSDISRALKGLARELNVPVIALSQLNRGVEQRDDKRPMMSDLRDSGAIEQDADVVMFIYRDDYYNKDTDRKNISEIIIAKQRNGPVGTTELAWLPQYTKFGNLEKSHRREEE
;
A
#
# COMPACT_ATOMS: atom_id res chain seq x y z
N ARG A 1 12.59 -23.77 25.24
CA ARG A 1 13.46 -23.34 26.36
C ARG A 1 12.66 -23.09 27.64
N MET A 2 11.53 -22.33 27.60
CA MET A 2 10.74 -22.04 28.79
C MET A 2 9.97 -23.27 29.31
N SER A 3 9.39 -24.10 28.46
CA SER A 3 8.73 -25.35 28.90
C SER A 3 9.71 -26.33 29.57
N GLN A 4 10.95 -26.38 29.08
CA GLN A 4 12.01 -27.15 29.72
C GLN A 4 12.45 -26.57 31.06
N SER A 5 12.44 -25.23 31.21
CA SER A 5 12.71 -24.58 32.51
C SER A 5 11.61 -24.88 33.52
N ILE A 6 10.35 -24.77 33.09
CA ILE A 6 9.18 -25.08 33.93
C ILE A 6 9.18 -26.56 34.34
N GLU A 7 9.46 -27.47 33.37
CA GLU A 7 9.55 -28.89 33.64
C GLU A 7 10.67 -29.18 34.68
N ASN A 8 11.84 -28.60 34.51
CA ASN A 8 12.94 -28.75 35.47
C ASN A 8 12.63 -28.17 36.86
N ASP A 9 11.87 -27.07 36.93
CA ASP A 9 11.48 -26.46 38.21
C ASP A 9 10.40 -27.28 38.91
N CYS A 10 9.53 -27.97 38.17
CA CYS A 10 8.54 -28.89 38.76
C CYS A 10 9.14 -30.18 39.35
N TYR A 11 10.34 -30.56 38.88
CA TYR A 11 11.04 -31.78 39.40
C TYR A 11 11.98 -31.48 40.57
N LYS A 12 12.14 -30.20 40.98
CA LYS A 12 12.94 -29.84 42.15
C LYS A 12 12.07 -29.86 43.40
N ASP A 13 12.22 -30.87 44.22
CA ASP A 13 11.43 -31.14 45.45
C ASP A 13 11.78 -30.21 46.62
N ASP A 14 12.61 -29.19 46.45
CA ASP A 14 13.22 -28.39 47.53
C ASP A 14 12.47 -27.09 47.84
N GLU A 15 11.42 -26.71 47.10
CA GLU A 15 10.70 -25.43 47.26
C GLU A 15 9.18 -25.63 47.43
N PRO A 16 8.48 -24.74 48.20
CA PRO A 16 7.02 -24.75 48.28
C PRO A 16 6.39 -24.57 46.89
N VAL A 17 5.32 -25.32 46.63
CA VAL A 17 4.59 -25.28 45.31
C VAL A 17 4.12 -23.86 44.99
N SER A 18 3.77 -23.04 45.99
CA SER A 18 3.40 -21.62 45.84
C SER A 18 4.50 -20.81 45.16
N ASP A 19 5.78 -21.01 45.54
CA ASP A 19 6.90 -20.23 45.05
C ASP A 19 7.28 -20.64 43.62
N VAL A 20 7.09 -21.92 43.30
CA VAL A 20 7.23 -22.46 41.94
C VAL A 20 6.15 -21.87 41.03
N MET A 21 4.91 -21.81 41.49
CA MET A 21 3.77 -21.23 40.73
C MET A 21 3.96 -19.75 40.50
N ASP A 22 4.38 -18.97 41.50
CA ASP A 22 4.67 -17.52 41.35
C ASP A 22 5.79 -17.26 40.37
N ARG A 23 6.82 -18.09 40.32
CA ARG A 23 7.94 -17.98 39.36
C ARG A 23 7.49 -18.30 37.93
N ILE A 24 6.64 -19.34 37.76
CA ILE A 24 6.06 -19.69 36.47
C ILE A 24 5.16 -18.55 35.98
N GLU A 25 4.31 -18.00 36.85
CA GLU A 25 3.43 -16.89 36.53
C GLU A 25 4.21 -15.65 36.11
N LYS A 26 5.25 -15.25 36.84
CA LYS A 26 6.14 -14.14 36.49
C LYS A 26 6.86 -14.37 35.16
N ALA A 27 7.35 -15.57 34.89
CA ALA A 27 7.99 -15.92 33.64
C ALA A 27 7.00 -15.90 32.46
N PHE A 28 5.75 -16.33 32.68
CA PHE A 28 4.69 -16.29 31.69
C PHE A 28 4.24 -14.84 31.40
N LEU A 29 4.08 -14.02 32.45
CA LEU A 29 3.78 -12.59 32.31
C LEU A 29 4.90 -11.84 31.57
N ALA A 30 6.16 -12.14 31.84
CA ALA A 30 7.29 -11.56 31.11
C ALA A 30 7.29 -11.92 29.62
N LEU A 31 6.87 -13.15 29.24
CA LEU A 31 6.68 -13.54 27.84
C LEU A 31 5.49 -12.85 27.19
N LEU A 32 4.42 -12.62 27.94
CA LEU A 32 3.24 -11.89 27.46
C LEU A 32 3.56 -10.40 27.27
N GLN A 33 4.33 -9.80 28.18
CA GLN A 33 4.82 -8.41 28.08
C GLN A 33 5.72 -8.22 26.87
N ASN A 34 6.59 -9.18 26.56
CA ASN A 34 7.39 -9.18 25.32
C ASN A 34 6.56 -9.40 24.03
N ARG A 35 5.27 -9.79 24.15
CA ARG A 35 4.34 -9.90 22.99
C ARG A 35 3.58 -8.62 22.68
N GLY A 36 3.92 -7.48 23.31
CA GLY A 36 3.35 -6.18 22.94
C GLY A 36 1.81 -6.15 23.15
N VAL A 37 1.30 -6.61 24.29
CA VAL A 37 0.02 -6.15 24.80
C VAL A 37 0.24 -4.67 25.09
N GLY A 38 -0.31 -3.79 24.24
CA GLY A 38 -0.01 -2.37 24.24
C GLY A 38 -0.15 -1.78 25.65
N ASP A 39 0.96 -1.23 26.15
CA ASP A 39 0.96 -0.50 27.41
C ASP A 39 -0.05 0.65 27.33
N PHE A 40 -0.86 0.83 28.39
CA PHE A 40 -1.71 1.99 28.52
C PHE A 40 -0.82 3.24 28.54
N VAL A 41 -0.85 4.02 27.46
CA VAL A 41 -0.11 5.29 27.39
C VAL A 41 -0.95 6.36 28.08
N PRO A 42 -0.43 7.07 29.10
CA PRO A 42 -1.14 8.19 29.72
C PRO A 42 -1.46 9.26 28.68
N ILE A 43 -2.67 9.84 28.75
CA ILE A 43 -3.13 10.86 27.79
C ILE A 43 -2.16 12.04 27.67
N ARG A 44 -1.47 12.40 28.76
CA ARG A 44 -0.46 13.46 28.76
C ARG A 44 0.65 13.19 27.75
N GLN A 45 1.13 11.93 27.65
CA GLN A 45 2.17 11.57 26.69
C GLN A 45 1.64 11.64 25.25
N VAL A 46 0.40 11.22 25.03
CA VAL A 46 -0.25 11.28 23.72
C VAL A 46 -0.40 12.72 23.25
N VAL A 47 -0.79 13.64 24.16
CA VAL A 47 -0.90 15.09 23.86
C VAL A 47 0.45 15.68 23.51
N LEU A 48 1.52 15.37 24.25
CA LEU A 48 2.86 15.87 23.94
C LEU A 48 3.33 15.39 22.56
N ASN A 49 3.18 14.11 22.24
CA ASN A 49 3.53 13.56 20.94
C ASN A 49 2.70 14.20 19.81
N ALA A 50 1.42 14.45 20.04
CA ALA A 50 0.56 15.13 19.06
C ALA A 50 1.02 16.58 18.81
N LEU A 51 1.39 17.33 19.85
CA LEU A 51 1.92 18.69 19.71
C LEU A 51 3.26 18.72 18.98
N GLU A 52 4.15 17.76 19.24
CA GLU A 52 5.43 17.61 18.53
C GLU A 52 5.19 17.33 17.03
N ASN A 53 4.23 16.46 16.71
CA ASN A 53 3.87 16.15 15.32
C ASN A 53 3.30 17.42 14.60
N ILE A 54 2.42 18.18 15.27
CA ILE A 54 1.87 19.43 14.72
C ILE A 54 2.99 20.46 14.53
N ALA A 55 3.88 20.62 15.50
CA ALA A 55 5.00 21.56 15.41
C ALA A 55 5.97 21.17 14.27
N SER A 56 6.20 19.89 14.05
CA SER A 56 7.01 19.36 12.95
C SER A 56 6.36 19.63 11.60
N ALA A 57 5.04 19.39 11.48
CA ALA A 57 4.26 19.68 10.28
C ALA A 57 4.25 21.18 9.96
N ALA A 58 4.13 22.04 10.98
CA ALA A 58 4.15 23.51 10.80
C ALA A 58 5.51 24.01 10.25
N LYS A 59 6.62 23.38 10.65
CA LYS A 59 7.96 23.72 10.13
C LYS A 59 8.15 23.34 8.66
N MET A 60 7.39 22.36 8.16
CA MET A 60 7.49 21.88 6.78
C MET A 60 6.79 22.78 5.75
N GLN A 61 6.22 23.94 6.16
CA GLN A 61 5.62 24.98 5.30
C GLN A 61 4.73 24.44 4.18
N GLY A 62 3.72 23.65 4.52
CA GLY A 62 2.77 23.11 3.54
C GLY A 62 3.26 21.88 2.77
N SER A 63 4.39 21.30 3.16
CA SER A 63 4.81 20.00 2.63
C SER A 63 3.93 18.88 3.18
N VAL A 64 3.92 17.78 2.48
CA VAL A 64 3.16 16.58 2.76
C VAL A 64 3.62 15.96 4.08
N THR A 65 2.71 15.70 5.03
CA THR A 65 3.04 15.11 6.35
C THR A 65 3.32 13.61 6.29
N GLY A 66 2.68 12.91 5.33
CA GLY A 66 2.92 11.51 5.02
C GLY A 66 4.00 11.33 3.95
N ILE A 67 4.05 10.14 3.36
CA ILE A 67 4.95 9.83 2.26
C ILE A 67 4.33 10.40 0.97
N PRO A 68 5.04 11.27 0.20
CA PRO A 68 4.53 11.80 -1.05
C PRO A 68 4.27 10.70 -2.08
N THR A 69 3.16 10.80 -2.80
CA THR A 69 2.84 9.89 -3.90
C THR A 69 3.50 10.28 -5.24
N GLY A 70 3.97 11.53 -5.34
CA GLY A 70 4.43 12.17 -6.57
C GLY A 70 3.33 12.83 -7.40
N PHE A 71 2.07 12.71 -6.96
CA PHE A 71 0.92 13.36 -7.58
C PHE A 71 0.46 14.54 -6.72
N THR A 72 0.83 15.75 -7.13
CA THR A 72 0.69 16.98 -6.32
C THR A 72 -0.71 17.23 -5.79
N ASP A 73 -1.74 17.10 -6.65
CA ASP A 73 -3.13 17.31 -6.24
C ASP A 73 -3.65 16.21 -5.32
N LEU A 74 -3.16 14.98 -5.51
CA LEU A 74 -3.49 13.85 -4.64
C LEU A 74 -2.83 14.04 -3.27
N ASP A 75 -1.54 14.41 -3.26
CA ASP A 75 -0.78 14.69 -2.05
C ASP A 75 -1.37 15.85 -1.26
N TYR A 76 -1.83 16.91 -1.94
CA TYR A 76 -2.54 18.01 -1.29
C TYR A 76 -3.82 17.55 -0.57
N LYS A 77 -4.62 16.65 -1.19
CA LYS A 77 -5.87 16.16 -0.60
C LYS A 77 -5.66 15.15 0.52
N MET A 78 -4.63 14.30 0.38
CA MET A 78 -4.36 13.20 1.32
C MET A 78 -3.31 13.56 2.37
N ALA A 79 -2.60 14.70 2.21
CA ALA A 79 -1.38 15.02 2.94
C ALA A 79 -0.32 13.91 2.82
N GLY A 80 -0.28 13.20 1.68
CA GLY A 80 0.53 12.01 1.42
C GLY A 80 -0.03 10.72 2.03
N LEU A 81 0.75 9.64 1.91
CA LEU A 81 0.40 8.34 2.49
C LEU A 81 0.73 8.35 3.97
N GLN A 82 -0.30 8.27 4.83
CA GLN A 82 -0.12 8.37 6.27
C GLN A 82 0.29 7.02 6.90
N PRO A 83 1.18 7.02 7.89
CA PRO A 83 1.53 5.81 8.63
C PRO A 83 0.28 5.13 9.21
N SER A 84 0.28 3.80 9.23
CA SER A 84 -0.82 2.96 9.74
C SER A 84 -2.12 3.00 8.92
N ASP A 85 -2.17 3.74 7.80
CA ASP A 85 -3.37 3.75 6.95
C ASP A 85 -3.41 2.52 6.04
N LEU A 86 -4.62 1.99 5.89
CA LEU A 86 -4.98 1.03 4.85
C LEU A 86 -5.69 1.79 3.73
N ILE A 87 -5.05 1.84 2.58
CA ILE A 87 -5.51 2.54 1.38
C ILE A 87 -5.97 1.49 0.37
N LEU A 88 -7.25 1.51 0.03
CA LEU A 88 -7.81 0.65 -1.01
C LEU A 88 -7.81 1.38 -2.34
N LEU A 89 -7.21 0.81 -3.36
CA LEU A 89 -7.29 1.28 -4.73
C LEU A 89 -8.04 0.26 -5.58
N ALA A 90 -9.21 0.62 -6.08
CA ALA A 90 -10.02 -0.29 -6.86
C ALA A 90 -10.29 0.24 -8.27
N ALA A 91 -10.32 -0.67 -9.24
CA ALA A 91 -10.61 -0.34 -10.62
C ALA A 91 -11.10 -1.57 -11.41
N ARG A 92 -11.73 -1.31 -12.55
CA ARG A 92 -11.95 -2.36 -13.54
C ARG A 92 -10.62 -2.76 -14.21
N PRO A 93 -10.52 -3.97 -14.80
CA PRO A 93 -9.35 -4.36 -15.57
C PRO A 93 -9.00 -3.33 -16.64
N SER A 94 -7.71 -3.18 -16.94
CA SER A 94 -7.16 -2.28 -17.96
C SER A 94 -7.30 -0.78 -17.68
N MET A 95 -7.80 -0.36 -16.52
CA MET A 95 -7.84 1.05 -16.11
C MET A 95 -6.48 1.60 -15.67
N GLY A 96 -5.47 0.75 -15.50
CA GLY A 96 -4.11 1.16 -15.12
C GLY A 96 -3.81 1.03 -13.63
N LYS A 97 -4.55 0.21 -12.87
CA LYS A 97 -4.40 0.02 -11.42
C LYS A 97 -2.95 -0.30 -11.01
N THR A 98 -2.34 -1.36 -11.57
CA THR A 98 -0.95 -1.73 -11.33
C THR A 98 0.02 -0.64 -11.77
N ALA A 99 -0.24 0.01 -12.91
CA ALA A 99 0.61 1.12 -13.39
C ALA A 99 0.60 2.29 -12.40
N PHE A 100 -0.56 2.66 -11.86
CA PHE A 100 -0.67 3.75 -10.90
C PHE A 100 0.15 3.50 -9.62
N VAL A 101 0.06 2.31 -9.05
CA VAL A 101 0.85 2.00 -7.84
C VAL A 101 2.33 1.82 -8.13
N LEU A 102 2.72 1.40 -9.34
CA LEU A 102 4.13 1.38 -9.74
C LEU A 102 4.69 2.80 -9.89
N ASN A 103 3.88 3.78 -10.36
CA ASN A 103 4.30 5.18 -10.37
C ASN A 103 4.50 5.72 -8.94
N ILE A 104 3.61 5.37 -8.00
CA ILE A 104 3.80 5.71 -6.59
C ILE A 104 5.06 5.02 -6.03
N ALA A 105 5.24 3.72 -6.29
CA ALA A 105 6.41 2.97 -5.82
C ALA A 105 7.72 3.55 -6.37
N GLN A 106 7.74 3.94 -7.65
CA GLN A 106 8.87 4.62 -8.28
C GLN A 106 9.18 5.93 -7.54
N HIS A 107 8.18 6.79 -7.35
CA HIS A 107 8.39 8.06 -6.66
C HIS A 107 8.93 7.84 -5.25
N VAL A 108 8.30 6.97 -4.48
CA VAL A 108 8.65 6.69 -3.08
C VAL A 108 10.03 6.05 -2.95
N ALA A 109 10.35 5.06 -3.79
CA ALA A 109 11.62 4.36 -3.68
C ALA A 109 12.79 5.12 -4.35
N PHE A 110 12.56 5.77 -5.52
CA PHE A 110 13.66 6.34 -6.29
C PHE A 110 13.92 7.81 -5.95
N HIS A 111 12.88 8.60 -5.62
CA HIS A 111 13.02 10.03 -5.32
C HIS A 111 13.04 10.32 -3.82
N GLU A 112 12.19 9.63 -3.04
CA GLU A 112 12.14 9.80 -1.59
C GLU A 112 13.10 8.86 -0.84
N ASN A 113 13.73 7.93 -1.55
CA ASN A 113 14.64 6.92 -0.98
C ASN A 113 14.04 6.15 0.22
N LYS A 114 12.73 5.81 0.11
CA LYS A 114 11.97 5.09 1.12
C LYS A 114 11.82 3.62 0.76
N CYS A 115 12.06 2.73 1.73
CA CYS A 115 11.95 1.30 1.50
C CYS A 115 10.51 0.89 1.19
N THR A 116 10.29 0.37 -0.02
CA THR A 116 8.98 0.00 -0.54
C THR A 116 8.94 -1.50 -0.86
N ALA A 117 7.96 -2.22 -0.31
CA ALA A 117 7.72 -3.62 -0.63
C ALA A 117 6.48 -3.78 -1.51
N ILE A 118 6.61 -4.46 -2.64
CA ILE A 118 5.51 -4.81 -3.55
C ILE A 118 5.29 -6.32 -3.49
N PHE A 119 4.09 -6.73 -3.08
CA PHE A 119 3.61 -8.10 -3.19
C PHE A 119 2.75 -8.23 -4.43
N SER A 120 3.29 -8.86 -5.48
CA SER A 120 2.62 -9.03 -6.76
C SER A 120 2.09 -10.45 -6.89
N LEU A 121 0.77 -10.61 -6.83
CA LEU A 121 0.12 -11.92 -6.89
C LEU A 121 -0.41 -12.25 -8.30
N GLU A 122 -0.43 -11.25 -9.19
CA GLU A 122 -0.93 -11.39 -10.56
C GLU A 122 0.22 -11.44 -11.58
N MET A 123 1.27 -10.65 -11.35
CA MET A 123 2.38 -10.48 -12.31
C MET A 123 3.69 -10.95 -11.72
N SER A 124 4.57 -11.51 -12.55
CA SER A 124 5.92 -11.86 -12.12
C SER A 124 6.77 -10.61 -11.86
N LYS A 125 7.80 -10.74 -11.04
CA LYS A 125 8.76 -9.67 -10.74
C LYS A 125 9.44 -9.12 -12.00
N GLU A 126 9.75 -9.97 -12.98
CA GLU A 126 10.34 -9.57 -14.25
C GLU A 126 9.39 -8.67 -15.06
N GLN A 127 8.09 -8.99 -15.05
CA GLN A 127 7.08 -8.16 -15.72
C GLN A 127 6.93 -6.80 -15.06
N LEU A 128 7.00 -6.73 -13.73
CA LEU A 128 6.97 -5.46 -12.99
C LEU A 128 8.23 -4.64 -13.28
N VAL A 129 9.41 -5.26 -13.27
CA VAL A 129 10.67 -4.59 -13.59
C VAL A 129 10.67 -4.04 -15.02
N ASN A 130 10.12 -4.78 -16.01
CA ASN A 130 9.97 -4.27 -17.37
C ASN A 130 9.06 -3.03 -17.45
N ARG A 131 8.01 -2.96 -16.62
CA ARG A 131 7.18 -1.74 -16.52
C ARG A 131 7.93 -0.60 -15.84
N LEU A 132 8.72 -0.88 -14.81
CA LEU A 132 9.56 0.12 -14.16
C LEU A 132 10.64 0.65 -15.12
N PHE A 133 11.22 -0.19 -15.98
CA PHE A 133 12.11 0.25 -17.04
C PHE A 133 11.43 1.26 -17.98
N SER A 134 10.25 0.90 -18.51
CA SER A 134 9.52 1.81 -19.40
C SER A 134 9.16 3.13 -18.71
N LEU A 135 8.80 3.06 -17.43
CA LEU A 135 8.40 4.20 -16.60
C LEU A 135 9.59 5.15 -16.34
N GLU A 136 10.76 4.59 -15.98
CA GLU A 136 11.95 5.35 -15.60
C GLU A 136 12.70 5.88 -16.81
N SER A 137 13.05 5.01 -17.77
CA SER A 137 13.82 5.36 -18.95
C SER A 137 13.00 6.07 -20.04
N ARG A 138 11.66 6.15 -19.89
CA ARG A 138 10.75 6.69 -20.93
C ARG A 138 10.89 6.00 -22.29
N VAL A 139 11.28 4.75 -22.30
CA VAL A 139 11.30 3.89 -23.46
C VAL A 139 9.94 3.21 -23.60
N ASP A 140 9.42 3.16 -24.83
CA ASP A 140 8.12 2.54 -25.10
C ASP A 140 8.08 1.08 -24.65
N ALA A 141 7.06 0.71 -23.86
CA ALA A 141 6.91 -0.62 -23.31
C ALA A 141 6.82 -1.72 -24.39
N GLN A 142 6.28 -1.41 -25.58
CA GLN A 142 6.23 -2.34 -26.69
C GLN A 142 7.62 -2.56 -27.31
N LYS A 143 8.44 -1.51 -27.40
CA LYS A 143 9.83 -1.63 -27.87
C LYS A 143 10.66 -2.47 -26.91
N LEU A 144 10.51 -2.28 -25.60
CA LEU A 144 11.17 -3.13 -24.59
C LEU A 144 10.79 -4.60 -24.76
N ARG A 145 9.50 -4.88 -25.00
CA ARG A 145 9.01 -6.25 -25.16
C ARG A 145 9.53 -6.92 -26.44
N THR A 146 9.69 -6.16 -27.53
CA THR A 146 10.12 -6.67 -28.83
C THR A 146 11.63 -6.63 -29.04
N GLY A 147 12.37 -5.93 -28.14
CA GLY A 147 13.81 -5.72 -28.28
C GLY A 147 14.20 -4.75 -29.38
N ASN A 148 13.24 -4.04 -30.00
CA ASN A 148 13.51 -3.08 -31.09
C ASN A 148 13.86 -1.70 -30.53
N LEU A 149 15.07 -1.58 -29.98
CA LEU A 149 15.60 -0.38 -29.36
C LEU A 149 16.67 0.26 -30.21
N GLN A 150 16.69 1.60 -30.26
CA GLN A 150 17.76 2.38 -30.85
C GLN A 150 18.91 2.59 -29.84
N ASP A 151 20.08 2.96 -30.31
CA ASP A 151 21.27 3.10 -29.45
C ASP A 151 21.06 4.09 -28.29
N PHE A 152 20.38 5.21 -28.53
CA PHE A 152 20.07 6.16 -27.46
C PHE A 152 19.04 5.57 -26.42
N GLU A 153 18.08 4.77 -26.88
CA GLU A 153 17.12 4.12 -25.99
C GLU A 153 17.81 3.07 -25.11
N TRP A 154 18.86 2.41 -25.61
CA TRP A 154 19.72 1.54 -24.83
C TRP A 154 20.47 2.29 -23.72
N GLN A 155 20.97 3.52 -24.03
CA GLN A 155 21.63 4.35 -23.01
C GLN A 155 20.65 4.75 -21.89
N GLU A 156 19.47 5.26 -22.25
CA GLU A 156 18.41 5.61 -21.30
C GLU A 156 18.00 4.39 -20.44
N LEU A 157 17.92 3.20 -21.07
CA LEU A 157 17.58 1.97 -20.37
C LEU A 157 18.65 1.58 -19.34
N VAL A 158 19.93 1.72 -19.69
CA VAL A 158 21.04 1.41 -18.78
C VAL A 158 21.07 2.41 -17.60
N GLU A 159 20.82 3.69 -17.86
CA GLU A 159 20.72 4.70 -16.81
C GLU A 159 19.54 4.38 -15.86
N GLY A 160 18.36 4.08 -16.42
CA GLY A 160 17.20 3.66 -15.65
C GLY A 160 17.45 2.39 -14.84
N ALA A 161 18.19 1.41 -15.42
CA ALA A 161 18.56 0.19 -14.73
C ALA A 161 19.42 0.45 -13.47
N ASN A 162 20.36 1.39 -13.56
CA ASN A 162 21.19 1.78 -12.43
C ASN A 162 20.37 2.42 -11.29
N ILE A 163 19.40 3.27 -11.65
CA ILE A 163 18.49 3.91 -10.69
C ILE A 163 17.63 2.83 -9.98
N ILE A 164 17.02 1.94 -10.76
CA ILE A 164 16.18 0.86 -10.22
C ILE A 164 17.00 -0.06 -9.31
N ALA A 165 18.19 -0.47 -9.75
CA ALA A 165 19.06 -1.38 -8.99
C ALA A 165 19.59 -0.76 -7.69
N GLY A 166 19.79 0.56 -7.66
CA GLY A 166 20.21 1.30 -6.47
C GLY A 166 19.09 1.66 -5.50
N SER A 167 17.83 1.44 -5.86
CA SER A 167 16.69 1.85 -5.06
C SER A 167 16.33 0.84 -3.95
N PRO A 168 15.76 1.29 -2.83
CA PRO A 168 15.27 0.41 -1.76
C PRO A 168 13.89 -0.19 -2.08
N LEU A 169 13.74 -0.77 -3.29
CA LEU A 169 12.52 -1.42 -3.74
C LEU A 169 12.64 -2.95 -3.63
N ILE A 170 11.66 -3.58 -3.00
CA ILE A 170 11.59 -5.03 -2.81
C ILE A 170 10.34 -5.54 -3.53
N ILE A 171 10.50 -6.57 -4.37
CA ILE A 171 9.39 -7.22 -5.08
C ILE A 171 9.32 -8.69 -4.66
N ASP A 172 8.14 -9.10 -4.19
CA ASP A 172 7.81 -10.49 -3.85
C ASP A 172 6.64 -10.93 -4.74
N ASP A 173 6.88 -11.94 -5.57
CA ASP A 173 5.88 -12.51 -6.48
C ASP A 173 5.45 -13.93 -6.08
N THR A 174 5.52 -14.24 -4.78
CA THR A 174 5.07 -15.54 -4.23
C THR A 174 3.56 -15.69 -4.47
N PRO A 175 3.12 -16.67 -5.29
CA PRO A 175 1.72 -16.85 -5.60
C PRO A 175 0.95 -17.35 -4.38
N GLY A 176 -0.27 -16.80 -4.17
CA GLY A 176 -1.15 -17.24 -3.09
C GLY A 176 -0.58 -17.05 -1.68
N ILE A 177 0.31 -16.08 -1.47
CA ILE A 177 0.90 -15.79 -0.17
C ILE A 177 -0.17 -15.64 0.90
N SER A 178 0.02 -16.25 2.05
CA SER A 178 -0.85 -16.08 3.21
C SER A 178 -0.53 -14.78 3.95
N ILE A 179 -1.54 -14.22 4.65
CA ILE A 179 -1.35 -13.03 5.47
C ILE A 179 -0.29 -13.23 6.57
N SER A 180 -0.16 -14.44 7.11
CA SER A 180 0.84 -14.77 8.14
C SER A 180 2.25 -14.74 7.59
N GLU A 181 2.44 -15.27 6.39
CA GLU A 181 3.73 -15.27 5.70
C GLU A 181 4.12 -13.86 5.28
N MET A 182 3.18 -13.08 4.68
CA MET A 182 3.40 -11.67 4.34
C MET A 182 3.81 -10.85 5.57
N ARG A 183 3.11 -11.03 6.70
CA ARG A 183 3.44 -10.36 7.97
C ARG A 183 4.86 -10.71 8.44
N SER A 184 5.26 -11.97 8.35
CA SER A 184 6.61 -12.42 8.72
C SER A 184 7.68 -11.76 7.84
N LYS A 185 7.47 -11.74 6.51
CA LYS A 185 8.37 -11.09 5.56
C LYS A 185 8.45 -9.56 5.81
N CYS A 186 7.32 -8.90 6.00
CA CYS A 186 7.29 -7.45 6.28
C CYS A 186 8.01 -7.08 7.60
N ARG A 187 7.85 -7.88 8.67
CA ARG A 187 8.60 -7.69 9.91
C ARG A 187 10.10 -7.79 9.69
N LYS A 188 10.53 -8.80 8.93
CA LYS A 188 11.93 -9.00 8.57
C LYS A 188 12.47 -7.80 7.78
N PHE A 189 11.77 -7.37 6.73
CA PHE A 189 12.17 -6.19 5.94
C PHE A 189 12.26 -4.93 6.81
N LYS A 190 11.28 -4.72 7.72
CA LYS A 190 11.28 -3.58 8.63
C LYS A 190 12.49 -3.56 9.56
N GLN A 191 12.96 -4.73 10.02
CA GLN A 191 14.11 -4.86 10.91
C GLN A 191 15.46 -4.73 10.19
N GLU A 192 15.55 -5.25 8.95
CA GLU A 192 16.84 -5.33 8.22
C GLU A 192 17.13 -4.07 7.40
N GLN A 193 16.11 -3.47 6.80
CA GLN A 193 16.29 -2.40 5.81
C GLN A 193 15.46 -1.14 6.12
N GLY A 194 14.55 -1.23 7.10
CA GLY A 194 13.48 -0.25 7.25
C GLY A 194 12.39 -0.46 6.19
N LEU A 195 11.13 -0.35 6.52
CA LEU A 195 10.01 -0.50 5.61
C LEU A 195 9.09 0.70 5.79
N ASP A 196 8.83 1.41 4.70
CA ASP A 196 8.06 2.66 4.70
C ASP A 196 6.74 2.56 3.95
N LEU A 197 6.64 1.67 2.94
CA LEU A 197 5.42 1.47 2.15
C LEU A 197 5.25 -0.01 1.78
N ILE A 198 4.01 -0.50 1.86
CA ILE A 198 3.62 -1.84 1.41
C ILE A 198 2.56 -1.69 0.32
N ILE A 199 2.76 -2.37 -0.82
CA ILE A 199 1.81 -2.44 -1.94
C ILE A 199 1.45 -3.89 -2.19
N ILE A 200 0.15 -4.19 -2.39
CA ILE A 200 -0.36 -5.54 -2.62
C ILE A 200 -1.23 -5.55 -3.88
N ASP A 201 -0.81 -6.28 -4.92
CA ASP A 201 -1.51 -6.42 -6.20
C ASP A 201 -1.88 -7.88 -6.48
N TYR A 202 -3.11 -8.31 -6.27
CA TYR A 202 -4.29 -7.70 -5.66
C TYR A 202 -4.89 -8.66 -4.60
N LEU A 203 -5.69 -8.10 -3.69
CA LEU A 203 -6.22 -8.78 -2.50
C LEU A 203 -6.91 -10.12 -2.78
N GLN A 204 -7.67 -10.20 -3.86
CA GLN A 204 -8.45 -11.38 -4.19
C GLN A 204 -7.60 -12.61 -4.59
N LEU A 205 -6.29 -12.47 -4.75
CA LEU A 205 -5.38 -13.59 -5.00
C LEU A 205 -4.67 -14.09 -3.74
N MET A 206 -4.86 -13.42 -2.60
CA MET A 206 -4.32 -13.89 -1.32
C MET A 206 -5.04 -15.15 -0.86
N SER A 207 -4.29 -16.03 -0.19
CA SER A 207 -4.86 -17.20 0.49
C SER A 207 -5.32 -16.82 1.89
N GLY A 208 -6.57 -17.12 2.20
CA GLY A 208 -7.12 -16.98 3.53
C GLY A 208 -6.61 -18.07 4.50
N SER A 209 -7.06 -18.00 5.75
CA SER A 209 -6.67 -18.95 6.80
C SER A 209 -7.25 -20.37 6.65
N GLY A 210 -7.97 -20.65 5.57
CA GLY A 210 -8.63 -21.95 5.32
C GLY A 210 -9.86 -22.24 6.20
N LYS A 211 -10.26 -21.30 7.06
CA LYS A 211 -11.38 -21.44 8.00
C LYS A 211 -12.64 -20.68 7.56
N SER A 212 -12.57 -19.91 6.47
CA SER A 212 -13.67 -19.06 6.03
C SER A 212 -14.73 -19.85 5.28
N VAL A 213 -16.00 -19.60 5.61
CA VAL A 213 -17.18 -20.31 5.04
C VAL A 213 -17.52 -19.76 3.65
N SER A 214 -17.11 -18.53 3.33
CA SER A 214 -17.37 -17.88 2.04
C SER A 214 -16.21 -16.99 1.61
N ARG A 215 -16.13 -16.70 0.30
CA ARG A 215 -15.13 -15.79 -0.27
C ARG A 215 -15.23 -14.37 0.31
N GLN A 216 -16.43 -13.90 0.57
CA GLN A 216 -16.64 -12.59 1.22
C GLN A 216 -16.06 -12.55 2.63
N GLN A 217 -16.23 -13.62 3.40
CA GLN A 217 -15.65 -13.72 4.74
C GLN A 217 -14.13 -13.73 4.68
N GLU A 218 -13.56 -14.48 3.73
CA GLU A 218 -12.11 -14.55 3.53
C GLU A 218 -11.50 -13.18 3.22
N VAL A 219 -12.11 -12.43 2.29
CA VAL A 219 -11.71 -11.07 1.93
C VAL A 219 -11.83 -10.12 3.13
N SER A 220 -12.86 -10.28 3.95
CA SER A 220 -13.07 -9.51 5.19
C SER A 220 -11.96 -9.78 6.22
N ASP A 221 -11.58 -11.04 6.38
CA ASP A 221 -10.52 -11.44 7.33
C ASP A 221 -9.16 -10.94 6.86
N ILE A 222 -8.88 -10.98 5.56
CA ILE A 222 -7.68 -10.41 4.94
C ILE A 222 -7.62 -8.90 5.17
N SER A 223 -8.71 -8.18 4.92
CA SER A 223 -8.80 -6.72 5.10
C SER A 223 -8.45 -6.30 6.52
N ARG A 224 -9.10 -6.91 7.53
CA ARG A 224 -8.81 -6.66 8.94
C ARG A 224 -7.36 -6.97 9.30
N ALA A 225 -6.83 -8.06 8.78
CA ALA A 225 -5.45 -8.45 9.04
C ALA A 225 -4.45 -7.46 8.41
N LEU A 226 -4.73 -6.92 7.21
CA LEU A 226 -3.92 -5.89 6.58
C LEU A 226 -3.98 -4.56 7.33
N LYS A 227 -5.16 -4.15 7.82
CA LYS A 227 -5.27 -2.98 8.72
C LYS A 227 -4.47 -3.20 10.00
N GLY A 228 -4.52 -4.43 10.56
CA GLY A 228 -3.68 -4.83 11.69
C GLY A 228 -2.19 -4.73 11.38
N LEU A 229 -1.75 -5.17 10.20
CA LEU A 229 -0.35 -5.09 9.74
C LEU A 229 0.12 -3.64 9.58
N ALA A 230 -0.69 -2.78 8.95
CA ALA A 230 -0.39 -1.35 8.79
C ALA A 230 -0.15 -0.68 10.14
N ARG A 231 -1.01 -0.94 11.13
CA ARG A 231 -0.89 -0.40 12.49
C ARG A 231 0.30 -0.96 13.25
N GLU A 232 0.54 -2.27 13.17
CA GLU A 232 1.65 -2.96 13.85
C GLU A 232 3.00 -2.43 13.39
N LEU A 233 3.18 -2.28 12.08
CA LEU A 233 4.43 -1.80 11.49
C LEU A 233 4.53 -0.28 11.44
N ASN A 234 3.44 0.44 11.71
CA ASN A 234 3.32 1.89 11.52
C ASN A 234 3.72 2.32 10.10
N VAL A 235 3.16 1.64 9.09
CA VAL A 235 3.47 1.81 7.66
C VAL A 235 2.17 1.89 6.87
N PRO A 236 2.02 2.79 5.87
CA PRO A 236 0.89 2.76 4.95
C PRO A 236 0.90 1.47 4.13
N VAL A 237 -0.30 0.92 3.92
CA VAL A 237 -0.52 -0.26 3.07
C VAL A 237 -1.48 0.13 1.96
N ILE A 238 -1.03 0.03 0.70
CA ILE A 238 -1.89 0.17 -0.48
C ILE A 238 -2.29 -1.22 -0.94
N ALA A 239 -3.58 -1.50 -0.90
CA ALA A 239 -4.13 -2.77 -1.34
C ALA A 239 -4.97 -2.57 -2.60
N LEU A 240 -4.66 -3.31 -3.65
CA LEU A 240 -5.41 -3.26 -4.89
C LEU A 240 -6.61 -4.20 -4.85
N SER A 241 -7.71 -3.76 -5.47
CA SER A 241 -8.94 -4.55 -5.59
C SER A 241 -9.52 -4.43 -7.00
N GLN A 242 -10.17 -5.48 -7.46
CA GLN A 242 -10.89 -5.46 -8.71
C GLN A 242 -12.37 -5.18 -8.43
N LEU A 243 -12.96 -4.26 -9.20
CA LEU A 243 -14.38 -3.93 -9.11
C LEU A 243 -15.25 -4.96 -9.80
N ASN A 244 -16.49 -5.09 -9.31
CA ASN A 244 -17.53 -5.93 -9.93
C ASN A 244 -17.88 -5.42 -11.35
N ARG A 245 -18.30 -6.34 -12.23
CA ARG A 245 -18.72 -6.03 -13.61
C ARG A 245 -19.98 -5.16 -13.68
N GLY A 246 -20.77 -5.07 -12.62
CA GLY A 246 -21.97 -4.24 -12.55
C GLY A 246 -21.74 -2.76 -12.85
N VAL A 247 -20.53 -2.24 -12.62
CA VAL A 247 -20.13 -0.86 -12.98
C VAL A 247 -20.34 -0.58 -14.47
N GLU A 248 -20.07 -1.56 -15.35
CA GLU A 248 -20.12 -1.40 -16.81
C GLU A 248 -21.55 -1.37 -17.36
N GLN A 249 -22.54 -1.78 -16.54
CA GLN A 249 -23.95 -1.83 -16.94
C GLN A 249 -24.68 -0.50 -16.70
N ARG A 250 -24.06 0.46 -16.02
CA ARG A 250 -24.65 1.78 -15.75
C ARG A 250 -24.35 2.75 -16.88
N ASP A 251 -25.19 3.77 -17.01
CA ASP A 251 -24.95 4.89 -17.93
C ASP A 251 -23.69 5.66 -17.50
N ASP A 252 -23.61 6.07 -16.24
CA ASP A 252 -22.37 6.58 -15.65
C ASP A 252 -21.56 5.42 -15.08
N LYS A 253 -20.44 5.14 -15.75
CA LYS A 253 -19.50 4.06 -15.40
C LYS A 253 -18.43 4.48 -14.39
N ARG A 254 -18.56 5.67 -13.80
CA ARG A 254 -17.68 6.06 -12.68
C ARG A 254 -17.92 5.15 -11.49
N PRO A 255 -16.86 4.55 -10.93
CA PRO A 255 -16.97 3.69 -9.78
C PRO A 255 -17.48 4.42 -8.54
N MET A 256 -18.26 3.71 -7.73
CA MET A 256 -18.75 4.18 -6.42
C MET A 256 -18.56 3.09 -5.36
N MET A 257 -18.72 3.45 -4.08
CA MET A 257 -18.50 2.54 -2.95
C MET A 257 -19.31 1.24 -3.05
N SER A 258 -20.55 1.31 -3.55
CA SER A 258 -21.39 0.11 -3.75
C SER A 258 -20.82 -0.92 -4.73
N ASP A 259 -19.86 -0.56 -5.56
CA ASP A 259 -19.22 -1.46 -6.53
C ASP A 259 -18.17 -2.39 -5.89
N LEU A 260 -17.87 -2.15 -4.61
CA LEU A 260 -17.05 -3.00 -3.75
C LEU A 260 -17.86 -4.10 -3.05
N ARG A 261 -19.09 -4.38 -3.46
CA ARG A 261 -20.08 -5.23 -2.75
C ARG A 261 -19.59 -6.63 -2.35
N ASP A 262 -18.69 -7.24 -3.13
CA ASP A 262 -18.09 -8.52 -2.76
C ASP A 262 -17.01 -8.38 -1.67
N SER A 263 -16.75 -7.15 -1.24
CA SER A 263 -15.69 -6.72 -0.32
C SER A 263 -16.19 -5.71 0.72
N GLY A 264 -17.46 -5.77 1.13
CA GLY A 264 -18.10 -4.76 2.01
C GLY A 264 -17.36 -4.49 3.33
N ALA A 265 -16.61 -5.47 3.85
CA ALA A 265 -15.77 -5.27 5.02
C ALA A 265 -14.51 -4.44 4.71
N ILE A 266 -13.96 -4.54 3.49
CA ILE A 266 -12.78 -3.74 3.08
C ILE A 266 -13.13 -2.26 3.10
N GLU A 267 -14.36 -1.92 2.69
CA GLU A 267 -14.85 -0.54 2.76
C GLU A 267 -14.83 0.00 4.20
N GLN A 268 -15.18 -0.82 5.18
CA GLN A 268 -15.21 -0.40 6.59
C GLN A 268 -13.80 -0.28 7.19
N ASP A 269 -12.92 -1.23 6.87
CA ASP A 269 -11.57 -1.32 7.43
C ASP A 269 -10.62 -0.27 6.82
N ALA A 270 -10.77 0.06 5.53
CA ALA A 270 -9.93 1.02 4.84
C ALA A 270 -10.11 2.45 5.38
N ASP A 271 -9.00 3.17 5.54
CA ASP A 271 -9.00 4.59 5.92
C ASP A 271 -9.24 5.48 4.72
N VAL A 272 -8.72 5.07 3.56
CA VAL A 272 -8.88 5.73 2.27
C VAL A 272 -9.36 4.71 1.24
N VAL A 273 -10.33 5.10 0.42
CA VAL A 273 -10.78 4.32 -0.75
C VAL A 273 -10.68 5.19 -1.97
N MET A 274 -9.93 4.72 -2.95
CA MET A 274 -9.73 5.39 -4.23
C MET A 274 -10.20 4.50 -5.38
N PHE A 275 -10.74 5.14 -6.41
CA PHE A 275 -11.07 4.49 -7.68
C PHE A 275 -10.31 5.12 -8.83
N ILE A 276 -9.97 4.32 -9.83
CA ILE A 276 -9.45 4.80 -11.10
C ILE A 276 -10.55 4.68 -12.15
N TYR A 277 -10.80 5.78 -12.85
CA TYR A 277 -11.71 5.83 -13.97
C TYR A 277 -11.05 6.53 -15.17
N ARG A 278 -11.33 6.01 -16.36
CA ARG A 278 -10.88 6.60 -17.63
C ARG A 278 -12.03 6.61 -18.60
N ASP A 279 -12.43 7.81 -19.00
CA ASP A 279 -13.54 8.00 -19.92
C ASP A 279 -13.20 7.47 -21.33
N ASP A 280 -11.97 7.68 -21.80
CA ASP A 280 -11.47 7.25 -23.11
C ASP A 280 -11.45 5.72 -23.30
N TYR A 281 -11.53 4.95 -22.22
CA TYR A 281 -11.65 3.50 -22.28
C TYR A 281 -13.06 3.06 -22.73
N TYR A 282 -14.09 3.76 -22.27
CA TYR A 282 -15.49 3.45 -22.56
C TYR A 282 -16.04 4.23 -23.73
N ASN A 283 -15.62 5.48 -23.90
CA ASN A 283 -16.06 6.40 -24.94
C ASN A 283 -14.86 6.87 -25.77
N LYS A 284 -14.75 6.36 -27.00
CA LYS A 284 -13.64 6.69 -27.91
C LYS A 284 -13.70 8.12 -28.46
N ASP A 285 -14.91 8.70 -28.45
CA ASP A 285 -15.17 10.04 -28.99
C ASP A 285 -15.14 11.13 -27.92
N THR A 286 -14.67 10.80 -26.72
CA THR A 286 -14.57 11.76 -25.61
C THR A 286 -13.52 12.84 -25.88
N ASP A 287 -13.81 14.06 -25.41
CA ASP A 287 -12.84 15.17 -25.37
C ASP A 287 -11.77 14.98 -24.28
N ARG A 288 -11.95 13.98 -23.38
CA ARG A 288 -11.07 13.71 -22.23
C ARG A 288 -10.10 12.54 -22.51
N LYS A 289 -9.47 12.58 -23.70
CA LYS A 289 -8.49 11.56 -24.10
C LYS A 289 -7.25 11.63 -23.21
N ASN A 290 -6.75 10.46 -22.80
CA ASN A 290 -5.56 10.33 -21.96
C ASN A 290 -5.68 11.04 -20.59
N ILE A 291 -6.89 11.24 -20.09
CA ILE A 291 -7.15 11.74 -18.75
C ILE A 291 -7.65 10.58 -17.89
N SER A 292 -7.04 10.42 -16.73
CA SER A 292 -7.46 9.46 -15.72
C SER A 292 -7.96 10.21 -14.49
N GLU A 293 -9.13 9.83 -14.01
CA GLU A 293 -9.71 10.34 -12.78
C GLU A 293 -9.35 9.41 -11.62
N ILE A 294 -8.72 9.97 -10.60
CA ILE A 294 -8.50 9.31 -9.31
C ILE A 294 -9.55 9.84 -8.34
N ILE A 295 -10.56 9.01 -8.06
CA ILE A 295 -11.72 9.38 -7.27
C ILE A 295 -11.46 8.92 -5.82
N ILE A 296 -11.27 9.85 -4.89
CA ILE A 296 -11.21 9.59 -3.46
C ILE A 296 -12.67 9.51 -2.97
N ALA A 297 -13.19 8.31 -2.82
CA ALA A 297 -14.58 8.07 -2.44
C ALA A 297 -14.76 7.99 -0.91
N LYS A 298 -13.69 7.66 -0.18
CA LYS A 298 -13.65 7.66 1.28
C LYS A 298 -12.30 8.15 1.76
N GLN A 299 -12.30 8.99 2.77
CA GLN A 299 -11.10 9.39 3.52
C GLN A 299 -11.50 9.71 4.95
N ARG A 300 -10.83 9.08 5.94
CA ARG A 300 -11.17 9.31 7.36
C ARG A 300 -10.71 10.68 7.86
N ASN A 301 -9.55 11.14 7.40
CA ASN A 301 -8.88 12.32 7.92
C ASN A 301 -8.67 13.40 6.85
N GLY A 302 -9.56 13.51 5.86
CA GLY A 302 -9.43 14.50 4.81
C GLY A 302 -10.64 14.56 3.88
N PRO A 303 -10.61 15.42 2.87
CA PRO A 303 -11.71 15.60 1.93
C PRO A 303 -11.80 14.47 0.92
N VAL A 304 -13.01 14.13 0.50
CA VAL A 304 -13.27 13.31 -0.68
C VAL A 304 -13.27 14.19 -1.94
N GLY A 305 -13.11 13.59 -3.10
CA GLY A 305 -13.16 14.31 -4.37
C GLY A 305 -12.35 13.61 -5.45
N THR A 306 -12.24 14.25 -6.61
CA THR A 306 -11.56 13.69 -7.79
C THR A 306 -10.31 14.50 -8.11
N THR A 307 -9.23 13.79 -8.47
CA THR A 307 -8.00 14.35 -9.01
C THR A 307 -7.81 13.80 -10.42
N GLU A 308 -7.47 14.67 -11.35
CA GLU A 308 -7.21 14.31 -12.73
C GLU A 308 -5.71 14.17 -12.97
N LEU A 309 -5.32 13.11 -13.67
CA LEU A 309 -3.96 12.83 -14.06
C LEU A 309 -3.88 12.56 -15.56
N ALA A 310 -2.76 12.93 -16.18
CA ALA A 310 -2.45 12.52 -17.55
C ALA A 310 -2.10 11.02 -17.56
N TRP A 311 -2.61 10.31 -18.54
CA TRP A 311 -2.25 8.92 -18.82
C TRP A 311 -1.40 8.81 -20.08
N LEU A 312 -0.20 8.27 -19.97
CA LEU A 312 0.76 8.06 -21.05
C LEU A 312 0.89 6.55 -21.31
N PRO A 313 0.05 5.98 -22.16
CA PRO A 313 -0.05 4.52 -22.32
C PRO A 313 1.25 3.87 -22.81
N GLN A 314 2.03 4.55 -23.64
CA GLN A 314 3.29 4.05 -24.17
C GLN A 314 4.34 3.77 -23.09
N TYR A 315 4.28 4.52 -21.97
CA TYR A 315 5.21 4.38 -20.84
C TYR A 315 4.54 3.77 -19.61
N THR A 316 3.25 3.41 -19.70
CA THR A 316 2.43 3.02 -18.54
C THR A 316 2.50 4.02 -17.40
N LYS A 317 2.57 5.33 -17.73
CA LYS A 317 2.85 6.43 -16.82
C LYS A 317 1.62 7.29 -16.55
N PHE A 318 1.42 7.61 -15.29
CA PHE A 318 0.56 8.71 -14.87
C PHE A 318 1.41 9.96 -14.61
N GLY A 319 0.89 11.12 -14.96
CA GLY A 319 1.58 12.39 -14.76
C GLY A 319 0.63 13.45 -14.18
N ASN A 320 1.19 14.43 -13.50
CA ASN A 320 0.46 15.60 -13.08
C ASN A 320 -0.01 16.39 -14.31
N LEU A 321 -1.25 16.87 -14.30
CA LEU A 321 -1.73 17.81 -15.31
C LEU A 321 -1.25 19.22 -14.97
N GLU A 322 -0.64 19.90 -15.93
CA GLU A 322 -0.39 21.33 -15.80
C GLU A 322 -1.74 22.06 -15.76
N LYS A 323 -2.05 22.66 -14.62
CA LYS A 323 -3.16 23.60 -14.52
C LYS A 323 -2.67 24.91 -15.16
N SER A 324 -2.87 25.06 -16.46
CA SER A 324 -2.79 26.38 -17.09
C SER A 324 -3.73 27.30 -16.29
N HIS A 325 -3.18 28.37 -15.70
CA HIS A 325 -3.80 29.42 -14.90
C HIS A 325 -5.32 29.59 -15.13
N ARG A 326 -6.16 28.86 -14.38
CA ARG A 326 -7.47 29.33 -13.97
C ARG A 326 -7.32 30.00 -12.60
N ARG A 327 -6.53 31.06 -12.54
CA ARG A 327 -6.67 32.12 -11.58
C ARG A 327 -7.30 33.26 -12.35
N GLU A 328 -8.59 33.38 -12.17
CA GLU A 328 -9.37 34.62 -12.24
C GLU A 328 -10.84 34.19 -12.29
N GLU A 329 -11.58 34.69 -11.31
CA GLU A 329 -13.03 34.60 -11.05
C GLU A 329 -13.42 33.58 -9.96
N GLU A 330 -13.12 33.99 -8.70
CA GLU A 330 -14.08 33.99 -7.59
C GLU A 330 -13.67 35.11 -6.61
#